data_fddeb46b9430bd388297aabfab56a007
#
_entry.id   fddeb46b9430bd388297aabfab56a007
#
_cell.length_a   1.000
_cell.length_b   1.000
_cell.length_c   1.000
_cell.angle_alpha   90.00
_cell.angle_beta   90.00
_cell.angle_gamma   90.00
#
_symmetry.space_group_name_H-M   'P 1'
#
loop_
_entity.id
_entity.type
_entity.pdbx_description
1 polymer ?
#
loop_
_entity_poly.entity_id
_entity_poly.type
_entity_poly.pdbx_seq_one_letter_code
_entity_poly.pdbx_strand_id
1 'polypeptide(L)'
;MAYFSWADNAILADDVDAVLSPSVIPPGNVQQLAGWVQEETGGDLFAIRVTDPYPSDWDACLDRANQERGENARPELEERVENLDDYDTVFLGYPNWWYGVPMPLLTFLVENDLSGKQVYQMWDDSRLYRR
;
A
#
# COMPACT_ATOMS: atom_id res chain seq x y z
N MET A 1 11.65 -4.55 2.34
CA MET A 1 10.44 -3.80 2.70
C MET A 1 9.29 -4.23 1.82
N ALA A 2 8.18 -4.59 2.43
CA ALA A 2 6.93 -4.84 1.70
C ALA A 2 6.09 -3.54 1.76
N TYR A 3 5.54 -3.12 0.64
CA TYR A 3 4.77 -1.89 0.60
C TYR A 3 3.57 -1.99 -0.33
N PHE A 4 2.48 -1.35 0.09
CA PHE A 4 1.31 -1.13 -0.75
C PHE A 4 1.28 0.34 -1.16
N SER A 5 1.36 0.59 -2.46
CA SER A 5 1.27 1.94 -3.02
C SER A 5 -0.02 2.08 -3.82
N TRP A 6 -0.75 3.17 -3.57
CA TRP A 6 -1.93 3.44 -4.37
C TRP A 6 -1.58 3.61 -5.85
N ALA A 7 -0.46 4.27 -6.16
CA ALA A 7 -0.03 4.48 -7.54
C ALA A 7 0.20 3.15 -8.30
N ASP A 8 0.76 2.13 -7.63
CA ASP A 8 0.95 0.80 -8.23
C ASP A 8 -0.35 0.01 -8.37
N ASN A 9 -1.38 0.38 -7.64
CA ASN A 9 -2.63 -0.36 -7.52
C ASN A 9 -3.83 0.42 -8.02
N ALA A 10 -3.61 1.36 -8.93
CA ALA A 10 -4.67 2.20 -9.49
C ALA A 10 -4.66 2.17 -11.00
N ILE A 11 -5.85 2.32 -11.58
CA ILE A 11 -6.02 2.60 -12.99
C ILE A 11 -6.19 4.12 -13.10
N LEU A 12 -5.24 4.80 -13.78
CA LEU A 12 -5.34 6.24 -13.96
C LEU A 12 -6.55 6.59 -14.82
N ALA A 13 -7.36 7.52 -14.32
CA ALA A 13 -8.52 7.98 -15.03
C ALA A 13 -8.14 8.87 -16.22
N ASP A 14 -8.81 8.69 -17.36
CA ASP A 14 -8.71 9.59 -18.50
C ASP A 14 -9.62 10.82 -18.33
N ASP A 15 -10.42 10.84 -17.26
CA ASP A 15 -11.36 11.90 -16.98
C ASP A 15 -10.62 13.16 -16.49
N VAL A 16 -10.78 14.26 -17.20
CA VAL A 16 -10.14 15.53 -16.85
C VAL A 16 -10.68 16.12 -15.55
N ASP A 17 -11.85 15.68 -15.11
CA ASP A 17 -12.46 16.15 -13.86
C ASP A 17 -12.08 15.27 -12.65
N ALA A 18 -11.32 14.19 -12.86
CA ALA A 18 -10.88 13.32 -11.76
C ALA A 18 -9.95 14.06 -10.81
N VAL A 19 -10.20 13.91 -9.51
CA VAL A 19 -9.34 14.49 -8.47
C VAL A 19 -8.24 13.49 -8.14
N LEU A 20 -7.00 13.84 -8.50
CA LEU A 20 -5.84 12.99 -8.28
C LEU A 20 -5.00 13.50 -7.12
N SER A 21 -4.51 12.55 -6.32
CA SER A 21 -3.57 12.82 -5.23
C SER A 21 -2.14 12.57 -5.69
N PRO A 22 -1.13 13.27 -5.14
CA PRO A 22 0.26 12.88 -5.36
C PRO A 22 0.55 11.43 -4.99
N SER A 23 -0.25 10.84 -4.11
CA SER A 23 -0.12 9.44 -3.71
C SER A 23 -0.50 8.45 -4.82
N VAL A 24 -1.29 8.87 -5.81
CA VAL A 24 -1.72 8.00 -6.92
C VAL A 24 -0.96 8.26 -8.21
N ILE A 25 -0.31 9.41 -8.32
CA ILE A 25 0.50 9.75 -9.50
C ILE A 25 1.86 9.05 -9.37
N PRO A 26 2.26 8.19 -10.33
CA PRO A 26 3.53 7.46 -10.22
C PRO A 26 4.73 8.39 -10.06
N PRO A 27 5.71 8.02 -9.20
CA PRO A 27 5.83 6.76 -8.48
C PRO A 27 4.95 6.66 -7.22
N GLY A 28 4.29 7.73 -6.80
CA GLY A 28 3.51 7.76 -5.57
C GLY A 28 4.36 7.92 -4.30
N ASN A 29 3.70 8.31 -3.21
CA ASN A 29 4.41 8.65 -1.98
C ASN A 29 5.02 7.43 -1.29
N VAL A 30 4.30 6.32 -1.25
CA VAL A 30 4.76 5.12 -0.54
C VAL A 30 5.91 4.45 -1.28
N GLN A 31 5.90 4.43 -2.60
CA GLN A 31 7.03 3.90 -3.37
C GLN A 31 8.29 4.73 -3.16
N GLN A 32 8.17 6.05 -3.08
CA GLN A 32 9.29 6.93 -2.76
C GLN A 32 9.85 6.62 -1.36
N LEU A 33 8.97 6.45 -0.38
CA LEU A 33 9.37 6.06 0.98
C LEU A 33 10.09 4.72 0.97
N ALA A 34 9.59 3.74 0.22
CA ALA A 34 10.22 2.43 0.10
C ALA A 34 11.63 2.54 -0.51
N GLY A 35 11.81 3.40 -1.50
CA GLY A 35 13.12 3.65 -2.10
C GLY A 35 14.11 4.22 -1.09
N TRP A 36 13.69 5.15 -0.25
CA TRP A 36 14.53 5.73 0.80
C TRP A 36 14.92 4.68 1.85
N VAL A 37 13.98 3.84 2.26
CA VAL A 37 14.28 2.74 3.20
C VAL A 37 15.26 1.75 2.58
N GLN A 38 15.11 1.42 1.31
CA GLN A 38 16.05 0.54 0.62
C GLN A 38 17.46 1.12 0.57
N GLU A 39 17.60 2.41 0.29
CA GLU A 39 18.90 3.09 0.28
C GLU A 39 19.58 3.04 1.64
N GLU A 40 18.83 3.21 2.72
CA GLU A 40 19.38 3.25 4.08
C GLU A 40 19.67 1.85 4.64
N THR A 41 18.94 0.82 4.24
CA THR A 41 19.06 -0.52 4.81
C THR A 41 19.76 -1.52 3.90
N GLY A 42 19.80 -1.24 2.58
CA GLY A 42 20.30 -2.20 1.60
C GLY A 42 19.37 -3.39 1.39
N GLY A 43 18.15 -3.34 1.90
CA GLY A 43 17.20 -4.45 1.83
C GLY A 43 16.50 -4.58 0.48
N ASP A 44 15.72 -5.64 0.37
CA ASP A 44 14.91 -5.93 -0.81
C ASP A 44 13.54 -5.25 -0.73
N LEU A 45 12.96 -4.95 -1.87
CA LEU A 45 11.60 -4.41 -1.97
C LEU A 45 10.63 -5.46 -2.50
N PHE A 46 9.44 -5.46 -1.91
CA PHE A 46 8.31 -6.27 -2.41
C PHE A 46 7.09 -5.35 -2.55
N ALA A 47 6.60 -5.20 -3.77
CA ALA A 47 5.40 -4.41 -4.05
C ALA A 47 4.16 -5.27 -3.85
N ILE A 48 3.30 -4.88 -2.90
CA ILE A 48 2.02 -5.54 -2.66
C ILE A 48 1.04 -5.03 -3.72
N ARG A 49 0.54 -5.94 -4.57
CA ARG A 49 -0.37 -5.58 -5.66
C ARG A 49 -1.65 -6.40 -5.57
N VAL A 50 -2.77 -5.69 -5.72
CA VAL A 50 -4.09 -6.32 -5.78
C VAL A 50 -4.43 -6.74 -7.20
N THR A 51 -5.22 -7.80 -7.35
CA THR A 51 -5.66 -8.27 -8.67
C THR A 51 -6.71 -7.34 -9.29
N ASP A 52 -7.44 -6.60 -8.46
CA ASP A 52 -8.46 -5.63 -8.90
C ASP A 52 -8.04 -4.22 -8.48
N PRO A 53 -7.37 -3.44 -9.37
CA PRO A 53 -6.85 -2.12 -9.02
C PRO A 53 -7.93 -1.13 -8.56
N TYR A 54 -7.50 -0.19 -7.73
CA TYR A 54 -8.37 0.86 -7.20
C TYR A 54 -8.58 1.98 -8.21
N PRO A 55 -9.70 2.73 -8.08
CA PRO A 55 -9.86 3.96 -8.85
C PRO A 55 -8.76 4.95 -8.52
N SER A 56 -8.35 5.76 -9.50
CA SER A 56 -7.40 6.84 -9.29
C SER A 56 -8.05 8.14 -8.82
N ASP A 57 -9.37 8.28 -9.02
CA ASP A 57 -10.11 9.40 -8.49
C ASP A 57 -10.18 9.32 -6.97
N TRP A 58 -9.96 10.46 -6.31
CA TRP A 58 -9.91 10.54 -4.86
C TRP A 58 -11.18 10.02 -4.19
N ASP A 59 -12.33 10.55 -4.61
CA ASP A 59 -13.60 10.19 -3.98
C ASP A 59 -13.99 8.73 -4.23
N ALA A 60 -13.79 8.24 -5.45
CA ALA A 60 -14.09 6.86 -5.79
C ALA A 60 -13.22 5.88 -5.02
N CYS A 61 -11.93 6.19 -4.85
CA CYS A 61 -11.03 5.36 -4.05
C CYS A 61 -11.42 5.39 -2.58
N LEU A 62 -11.78 6.56 -2.04
CA LEU A 62 -12.26 6.66 -0.65
C LEU A 62 -13.50 5.83 -0.41
N ASP A 63 -14.46 5.86 -1.33
CA ASP A 63 -15.70 5.08 -1.21
C ASP A 63 -15.41 3.59 -1.19
N ARG A 64 -14.56 3.12 -2.11
CA ARG A 64 -14.19 1.71 -2.16
C ARG A 64 -13.43 1.28 -0.90
N ALA A 65 -12.47 2.08 -0.45
CA ALA A 65 -11.70 1.80 0.75
C ALA A 65 -12.60 1.73 1.99
N ASN A 66 -13.57 2.65 2.08
CA ASN A 66 -14.54 2.64 3.18
C ASN A 66 -15.44 1.40 3.15
N GLN A 67 -15.90 1.01 1.97
CA GLN A 67 -16.70 -0.20 1.81
C GLN A 67 -15.92 -1.45 2.22
N GLU A 68 -14.68 -1.58 1.76
CA GLU A 68 -13.81 -2.71 2.12
C GLU A 68 -13.57 -2.78 3.63
N ARG A 69 -13.36 -1.63 4.25
CA ARG A 69 -13.18 -1.55 5.70
C ARG A 69 -14.44 -1.98 6.45
N GLY A 70 -15.60 -1.50 6.00
CA GLY A 70 -16.90 -1.86 6.59
C GLY A 70 -17.22 -3.34 6.49
N GLU A 71 -16.83 -3.97 5.39
CA GLU A 71 -17.05 -5.39 5.12
C GLU A 71 -15.94 -6.28 5.70
N ASN A 72 -14.88 -5.69 6.25
CA ASN A 72 -13.68 -6.40 6.66
C ASN A 72 -13.11 -7.25 5.51
N ALA A 73 -13.05 -6.65 4.32
CA ALA A 73 -12.66 -7.33 3.09
C ALA A 73 -11.17 -7.74 3.11
N ARG A 74 -10.86 -8.79 2.36
CA ARG A 74 -9.49 -9.24 2.12
C ARG A 74 -9.24 -9.26 0.61
N PRO A 75 -8.93 -8.09 0.00
CA PRO A 75 -8.69 -8.03 -1.44
C PRO A 75 -7.60 -9.00 -1.85
N GLU A 76 -7.82 -9.71 -2.96
CA GLU A 76 -6.87 -10.68 -3.47
C GLU A 76 -5.59 -9.99 -3.95
N LEU A 77 -4.44 -10.59 -3.62
CA LEU A 77 -3.13 -10.12 -4.03
C LEU A 77 -2.61 -10.94 -5.21
N GLU A 78 -1.82 -10.31 -6.09
CA GLU A 78 -1.24 -10.97 -7.25
C GLU A 78 -0.15 -11.97 -6.88
N GLU A 79 0.66 -11.65 -5.84
CA GLU A 79 1.82 -12.44 -5.48
C GLU A 79 1.98 -12.59 -3.97
N ARG A 80 2.69 -13.64 -3.56
CA ARG A 80 3.15 -13.85 -2.19
C ARG A 80 4.66 -13.73 -2.14
N VAL A 81 5.19 -13.43 -0.95
CA VAL A 81 6.64 -13.45 -0.74
C VAL A 81 7.10 -14.93 -0.68
N GLU A 82 7.96 -15.32 -1.62
CA GLU A 82 8.41 -16.71 -1.70
C GLU A 82 9.51 -17.05 -0.69
N ASN A 83 10.35 -16.04 -0.34
CA ASN A 83 11.54 -16.24 0.48
C ASN A 83 11.45 -15.51 1.83
N LEU A 84 10.26 -15.50 2.43
CA LEU A 84 10.00 -14.75 3.67
C LEU A 84 10.93 -15.19 4.81
N ASP A 85 11.28 -16.48 4.87
CA ASP A 85 12.15 -17.02 5.93
C ASP A 85 13.58 -16.48 5.88
N ASP A 86 13.99 -15.88 4.76
CA ASP A 86 15.31 -15.28 4.61
C ASP A 86 15.45 -13.94 5.35
N TYR A 87 14.34 -13.39 5.87
CA TYR A 87 14.31 -12.07 6.49
C TYR A 87 13.96 -12.14 7.97
N ASP A 88 14.73 -11.42 8.77
CA ASP A 88 14.46 -11.26 10.21
C ASP A 88 13.71 -9.98 10.52
N THR A 89 13.82 -8.98 9.66
CA THR A 89 13.22 -7.66 9.83
C THR A 89 12.40 -7.30 8.60
N VAL A 90 11.19 -6.82 8.83
CA VAL A 90 10.26 -6.43 7.78
C VAL A 90 9.78 -5.00 8.02
N PHE A 91 9.94 -4.15 7.01
CA PHE A 91 9.33 -2.83 7.00
C PHE A 91 8.04 -2.92 6.17
N LEU A 92 6.93 -2.45 6.74
CA LEU A 92 5.64 -2.40 6.05
C LEU A 92 5.30 -0.94 5.74
N GLY A 93 5.14 -0.62 4.47
CA GLY A 93 4.77 0.72 4.01
C GLY A 93 3.39 0.74 3.39
N TYR A 94 2.60 1.76 3.70
CA TYR A 94 1.24 1.89 3.19
C TYR A 94 0.73 3.33 3.35
N PRO A 95 -0.29 3.73 2.55
CA PRO A 95 -0.97 4.99 2.80
C PRO A 95 -1.94 4.85 3.98
N ASN A 96 -2.15 5.95 4.70
CA ASN A 96 -3.15 5.98 5.77
C ASN A 96 -4.54 6.22 5.15
N TRP A 97 -5.33 5.16 5.07
CA TRP A 97 -6.70 5.20 4.55
C TRP A 97 -7.70 5.07 5.69
N TRP A 98 -8.59 6.06 5.80
CA TRP A 98 -9.63 6.06 6.83
C TRP A 98 -9.06 5.83 8.24
N TYR A 99 -7.97 6.55 8.55
CA TYR A 99 -7.29 6.48 9.85
C TYR A 99 -6.76 5.08 10.20
N GLY A 100 -6.45 4.27 9.21
CA GLY A 100 -5.95 2.93 9.42
C GLY A 100 -5.22 2.36 8.22
N VAL A 101 -4.95 1.06 8.29
CA VAL A 101 -4.27 0.36 7.19
C VAL A 101 -5.24 0.04 6.07
N PRO A 102 -4.80 0.10 4.80
CA PRO A 102 -5.59 -0.41 3.68
C PRO A 102 -5.84 -1.91 3.84
N MET A 103 -7.01 -2.38 3.39
CA MET A 103 -7.36 -3.80 3.52
C MET A 103 -6.39 -4.76 2.82
N PRO A 104 -5.75 -4.41 1.68
CA PRO A 104 -4.71 -5.27 1.11
C PRO A 104 -3.56 -5.59 2.05
N LEU A 105 -3.21 -4.70 2.98
CA LEU A 105 -2.21 -4.99 4.02
C LEU A 105 -2.65 -6.14 4.91
N LEU A 106 -3.94 -6.20 5.26
CA LEU A 106 -4.47 -7.28 6.08
C LEU A 106 -4.45 -8.60 5.33
N THR A 107 -4.72 -8.59 4.01
CA THR A 107 -4.56 -9.76 3.17
C THR A 107 -3.10 -10.24 3.21
N PHE A 108 -2.17 -9.33 3.05
CA PHE A 108 -0.73 -9.64 3.10
C PHE A 108 -0.36 -10.29 4.43
N LEU A 109 -0.83 -9.75 5.56
CA LEU A 109 -0.51 -10.28 6.88
C LEU A 109 -1.15 -11.64 7.14
N VAL A 110 -2.30 -11.93 6.55
CA VAL A 110 -2.95 -13.25 6.63
C VAL A 110 -2.17 -14.28 5.82
N GLU A 111 -1.67 -13.89 4.64
CA GLU A 111 -0.97 -14.82 3.74
C GLU A 111 0.51 -15.02 4.08
N ASN A 112 1.11 -14.11 4.86
CA ASN A 112 2.54 -14.13 5.18
C ASN A 112 2.73 -14.07 6.69
N ASP A 113 3.23 -15.17 7.27
CA ASP A 113 3.45 -15.24 8.72
C ASP A 113 4.73 -14.47 9.10
N LEU A 114 4.55 -13.35 9.81
CA LEU A 114 5.65 -12.52 10.29
C LEU A 114 6.04 -12.81 11.75
N SER A 115 5.54 -13.90 12.33
CA SER A 115 5.85 -14.28 13.71
C SER A 115 7.37 -14.45 13.90
N GLY A 116 7.87 -13.93 15.01
CA GLY A 116 9.29 -14.00 15.34
C GLY A 116 10.17 -12.98 14.63
N LYS A 117 9.60 -12.13 13.78
CA LYS A 117 10.32 -11.10 13.06
C LYS A 117 10.13 -9.73 13.70
N GLN A 118 11.10 -8.84 13.52
CA GLN A 118 10.92 -7.43 13.86
C GLN A 118 10.15 -6.76 12.73
N VAL A 119 9.05 -6.07 13.06
CA VAL A 119 8.20 -5.41 12.08
C VAL A 119 8.09 -3.92 12.40
N TYR A 120 8.44 -3.10 11.43
CA TYR A 120 8.32 -1.64 11.51
C TYR A 120 7.27 -1.17 10.52
N GLN A 121 6.27 -0.45 11.01
CA GLN A 121 5.21 0.10 10.18
C GLN A 121 5.52 1.55 9.82
N MET A 122 5.40 1.88 8.54
CA MET A 122 5.63 3.22 8.02
C MET A 122 4.46 3.60 7.12
N TRP A 123 3.87 4.77 7.35
CA TRP A 123 2.71 5.17 6.56
C TRP A 123 2.85 6.61 6.07
N ASP A 124 2.20 6.86 4.93
CA ASP A 124 2.02 8.17 4.36
C ASP A 124 0.63 8.70 4.73
N ASP A 125 0.55 9.82 5.41
CA ASP A 125 -0.71 10.49 5.70
C ASP A 125 -0.93 11.62 4.71
N SER A 126 -1.56 11.29 3.57
CA SER A 126 -1.79 12.24 2.50
C SER A 126 -2.64 13.45 2.91
N ARG A 127 -3.33 13.38 4.03
CA ARG A 127 -4.07 14.54 4.56
C ARG A 127 -3.15 15.70 4.91
N LEU A 128 -1.90 15.42 5.26
CA LEU A 128 -0.91 16.45 5.57
C LEU A 128 -0.56 17.32 4.37
N TYR A 129 -0.71 16.79 3.17
CA TYR A 129 -0.32 17.45 1.92
C TYR A 129 -1.45 18.25 1.28
N ARG A 130 -2.63 18.21 1.86
CA ARG A 130 -3.82 18.90 1.35
C ARG A 130 -4.00 20.29 1.95
N ARG A 131 -3.18 20.65 2.89
CA ARG A 131 -3.30 21.91 3.64
C ARG A 131 -2.55 23.07 2.98
#